data_7b5613b6c80a58b4afa14b5c534c0f7d
#
_entry.id   7b5613b6c80a58b4afa14b5c534c0f7d
#
_cell.length_a   1.000
_cell.length_b   1.000
_cell.length_c   1.000
_cell.angle_alpha   90.00
_cell.angle_beta   90.00
_cell.angle_gamma   90.00
#
_symmetry.space_group_name_H-M   'P 1'
#
loop_
_entity.id
_entity.type
_entity.pdbx_description
1 polymer ?
#
loop_
_entity_poly.entity_id
_entity_poly.type
_entity_poly.pdbx_seq_one_letter_code
_entity_poly.pdbx_strand_id
1 'polypeptide(L)'
;MKKLKTTLQSRYLFKFILVICILYAQIIFFFFPQKSKYVGNEKEFIGIVTNLREDGDHLTLEIKEKEKLIVHYYFKKLQEKQTFLKQIEIGTKIKIIGTLNQPAGNTIPNIFNYKEYLKRKRIFFLVQADKIEILSYRQNLFYQVKNIMLNRIDKIDKTGYLRTFILGDKTIMNQETISKYQENGIFHLFSISGMHISFIVTI
;
A
#
# COMPACT_ATOMS: atom_id res chain seq x y z
N MET A 1 43.33 -18.83 25.88
CA MET A 1 42.38 -19.88 25.44
C MET A 1 40.91 -19.50 25.48
N LYS A 2 40.37 -18.66 26.40
CA LYS A 2 38.97 -18.22 26.43
C LYS A 2 38.54 -17.41 25.20
N LYS A 3 39.34 -16.47 24.69
CA LYS A 3 39.04 -15.64 23.51
C LYS A 3 38.86 -16.41 22.19
N LEU A 4 39.59 -17.53 22.02
CA LEU A 4 39.48 -18.37 20.82
C LEU A 4 38.15 -19.15 20.80
N LYS A 5 37.69 -19.63 21.97
CA LYS A 5 36.41 -20.35 22.09
C LYS A 5 35.21 -19.45 21.80
N THR A 6 35.24 -18.20 22.25
CA THR A 6 34.14 -17.24 21.99
C THR A 6 34.04 -16.85 20.51
N THR A 7 35.17 -16.69 19.80
CA THR A 7 35.18 -16.42 18.36
C THR A 7 34.73 -17.63 17.51
N LEU A 8 35.07 -18.85 17.89
CA LEU A 8 34.55 -20.03 17.21
C LEU A 8 33.05 -20.21 17.44
N GLN A 9 32.59 -20.02 18.66
CA GLN A 9 31.16 -20.11 19.01
C GLN A 9 30.31 -19.07 18.27
N SER A 10 30.81 -17.85 18.10
CA SER A 10 30.13 -16.80 17.31
C SER A 10 30.05 -17.13 15.81
N ARG A 11 31.05 -17.83 15.25
CA ARG A 11 31.04 -18.27 13.84
C ARG A 11 30.01 -19.38 13.60
N TYR A 12 29.85 -20.34 14.54
CA TYR A 12 28.81 -21.35 14.44
C TYR A 12 27.41 -20.75 14.59
N LEU A 13 27.25 -19.83 15.53
CA LEU A 13 25.98 -19.12 15.71
C LEU A 13 25.60 -18.33 14.44
N PHE A 14 26.56 -17.64 13.84
CA PHE A 14 26.34 -16.90 12.58
C PHE A 14 25.91 -17.84 11.44
N LYS A 15 26.60 -18.97 11.26
CA LYS A 15 26.24 -19.97 10.25
C LYS A 15 24.83 -20.54 10.50
N PHE A 16 24.47 -20.81 11.74
CA PHE A 16 23.15 -21.31 12.13
C PHE A 16 22.05 -20.29 11.80
N ILE A 17 22.25 -19.02 12.16
CA ILE A 17 21.31 -17.93 11.82
C ILE A 17 21.18 -17.79 10.30
N LEU A 18 22.29 -17.85 9.57
CA LEU A 18 22.27 -17.75 8.11
C LEU A 18 21.46 -18.89 7.46
N VAL A 19 21.62 -20.12 7.95
CA VAL A 19 20.82 -21.27 7.48
C VAL A 19 19.33 -21.05 7.78
N ILE A 20 18.98 -20.58 8.97
CA ILE A 20 17.59 -20.27 9.33
C ILE A 20 17.03 -19.18 8.41
N CYS A 21 17.78 -18.12 8.14
CA CYS A 21 17.35 -17.05 7.22
C CYS A 21 17.12 -17.57 5.79
N ILE A 22 17.99 -18.47 5.29
CA ILE A 22 17.83 -19.07 3.97
C ILE A 22 16.58 -19.97 3.94
N LEU A 23 16.39 -20.82 4.94
CA LEU A 23 15.20 -21.68 5.06
C LEU A 23 13.93 -20.85 5.15
N TYR A 24 13.94 -19.79 5.95
CA TYR A 24 12.82 -18.86 6.07
C TYR A 24 12.51 -18.14 4.72
N ALA A 25 13.54 -17.71 4.00
CA ALA A 25 13.39 -17.12 2.68
C ALA A 25 12.81 -18.12 1.67
N GLN A 26 13.26 -19.39 1.70
CA GLN A 26 12.70 -20.45 0.85
C GLN A 26 11.25 -20.76 1.19
N ILE A 27 10.88 -20.82 2.47
CA ILE A 27 9.50 -21.02 2.91
C ILE A 27 8.63 -19.86 2.41
N ILE A 28 9.06 -18.60 2.57
CA ILE A 28 8.34 -17.45 2.05
C ILE A 28 8.17 -17.55 0.54
N PHE A 29 9.22 -17.88 -0.19
CA PHE A 29 9.18 -17.99 -1.65
C PHE A 29 8.21 -19.07 -2.13
N PHE A 30 8.17 -20.22 -1.45
CA PHE A 30 7.36 -21.38 -1.83
C PHE A 30 5.89 -21.25 -1.41
N PHE A 31 5.63 -20.71 -0.22
CA PHE A 31 4.27 -20.63 0.33
C PHE A 31 3.52 -19.35 -0.06
N PHE A 32 4.20 -18.34 -0.64
CA PHE A 32 3.49 -17.14 -1.09
C PHE A 32 3.03 -17.28 -2.55
N PRO A 33 1.70 -17.27 -2.79
CA PRO A 33 1.16 -17.44 -4.13
C PRO A 33 1.65 -16.30 -5.04
N GLN A 34 2.35 -16.65 -6.11
CA GLN A 34 2.79 -15.72 -7.16
C GLN A 34 1.72 -15.54 -8.25
N LYS A 35 0.54 -16.11 -8.07
CA LYS A 35 -0.57 -16.07 -9.01
C LYS A 35 -1.78 -15.42 -8.36
N SER A 36 -2.57 -14.74 -9.17
CA SER A 36 -3.85 -14.18 -8.74
C SER A 36 -4.84 -15.28 -8.36
N LYS A 37 -5.73 -14.91 -7.45
CA LYS A 37 -6.91 -15.69 -7.07
C LYS A 37 -8.11 -15.41 -7.97
N TYR A 38 -8.03 -14.39 -8.82
CA TYR A 38 -9.07 -14.03 -9.80
C TYR A 38 -8.74 -14.64 -11.15
N VAL A 39 -9.78 -15.03 -11.88
CA VAL A 39 -9.68 -15.62 -13.22
C VAL A 39 -9.69 -14.54 -14.31
N GLY A 40 -10.25 -13.36 -14.01
CA GLY A 40 -10.27 -12.22 -14.92
C GLY A 40 -11.65 -11.91 -15.51
N ASN A 41 -12.65 -12.73 -15.23
CA ASN A 41 -14.03 -12.57 -15.73
C ASN A 41 -15.01 -12.03 -14.69
N GLU A 42 -14.52 -11.79 -13.49
CA GLU A 42 -15.34 -11.31 -12.39
C GLU A 42 -15.76 -9.85 -12.65
N LYS A 43 -17.02 -9.54 -12.33
CA LYS A 43 -17.61 -8.21 -12.48
C LYS A 43 -17.98 -7.56 -11.15
N GLU A 44 -18.02 -8.33 -10.07
CA GLU A 44 -18.39 -7.85 -8.74
C GLU A 44 -17.28 -8.16 -7.74
N PHE A 45 -16.93 -7.16 -6.94
CA PHE A 45 -15.88 -7.26 -5.93
C PHE A 45 -16.37 -6.68 -4.62
N ILE A 46 -16.12 -7.35 -3.51
CA ILE A 46 -16.44 -6.87 -2.17
C ILE A 46 -15.14 -6.82 -1.38
N GLY A 47 -14.73 -5.65 -0.97
CA GLY A 47 -13.48 -5.50 -0.26
C GLY A 47 -13.50 -4.38 0.78
N ILE A 48 -12.44 -4.32 1.57
CA ILE A 48 -12.22 -3.29 2.58
C ILE A 48 -11.22 -2.31 2.03
N VAL A 49 -11.56 -1.03 2.07
CA VAL A 49 -10.67 0.07 1.69
C VAL A 49 -9.47 0.12 2.64
N THR A 50 -8.28 -0.03 2.10
CA THR A 50 -7.01 0.05 2.85
C THR A 50 -6.26 1.34 2.58
N ASN A 51 -6.48 1.93 1.39
CA ASN A 51 -5.92 3.21 0.99
C ASN A 51 -6.88 3.93 0.04
N LEU A 52 -6.84 5.26 0.06
CA LEU A 52 -7.68 6.12 -0.76
C LEU A 52 -6.82 7.29 -1.25
N ARG A 53 -6.84 7.53 -2.55
CA ARG A 53 -6.18 8.66 -3.19
C ARG A 53 -7.14 9.32 -4.18
N GLU A 54 -7.26 10.62 -4.06
CA GLU A 54 -8.01 11.48 -4.95
C GLU A 54 -7.06 12.27 -5.85
N ASP A 55 -7.38 12.35 -7.13
CA ASP A 55 -6.63 13.15 -8.11
C ASP A 55 -7.62 13.75 -9.13
N GLY A 56 -8.03 14.99 -8.92
CA GLY A 56 -9.10 15.59 -9.69
C GLY A 56 -10.40 14.78 -9.56
N ASP A 57 -11.01 14.40 -10.68
CA ASP A 57 -12.23 13.57 -10.70
C ASP A 57 -11.95 12.07 -10.65
N HIS A 58 -10.67 11.70 -10.59
CA HIS A 58 -10.23 10.33 -10.52
C HIS A 58 -10.01 9.89 -9.06
N LEU A 59 -10.66 8.80 -8.68
CA LEU A 59 -10.50 8.16 -7.38
C LEU A 59 -9.76 6.84 -7.55
N THR A 60 -8.67 6.68 -6.83
CA THR A 60 -7.94 5.42 -6.72
C THR A 60 -8.12 4.85 -5.33
N LEU A 61 -8.68 3.65 -5.24
CA LEU A 61 -8.82 2.91 -3.99
C LEU A 61 -7.94 1.67 -4.02
N GLU A 62 -7.24 1.40 -2.91
CA GLU A 62 -6.71 0.07 -2.65
C GLU A 62 -7.70 -0.68 -1.77
N ILE A 63 -8.15 -1.82 -2.22
CA ILE A 63 -9.05 -2.69 -1.46
C ILE A 63 -8.37 -4.03 -1.15
N LYS A 64 -8.78 -4.62 -0.05
CA LYS A 64 -8.39 -5.98 0.35
C LYS A 64 -9.63 -6.86 0.43
N GLU A 65 -9.66 -7.87 -0.44
CA GLU A 65 -10.63 -8.97 -0.42
C GLU A 65 -9.85 -10.30 -0.30
N LYS A 66 -9.91 -11.13 -1.31
CA LYS A 66 -9.10 -12.35 -1.46
C LYS A 66 -7.63 -12.01 -1.69
N GLU A 67 -7.38 -10.96 -2.43
CA GLU A 67 -6.08 -10.33 -2.67
C GLU A 67 -6.22 -8.80 -2.67
N LYS A 68 -5.12 -8.10 -2.83
CA LYS A 68 -5.14 -6.64 -2.99
C LYS A 68 -5.51 -6.28 -4.42
N LEU A 69 -6.46 -5.37 -4.58
CA LEU A 69 -6.85 -4.80 -5.85
C LEU A 69 -6.72 -3.28 -5.80
N ILE A 70 -6.33 -2.69 -6.92
CA ILE A 70 -6.42 -1.24 -7.14
C ILE A 70 -7.66 -0.99 -7.99
N VAL A 71 -8.49 -0.09 -7.52
CA VAL A 71 -9.76 0.29 -8.15
C VAL A 71 -9.64 1.71 -8.63
N HIS A 72 -9.96 1.92 -9.90
CA HIS A 72 -10.05 3.23 -10.54
C HIS A 72 -11.51 3.57 -10.77
N TYR A 73 -11.94 4.72 -10.27
CA TYR A 73 -13.29 5.24 -10.45
C TYR A 73 -13.24 6.70 -10.87
N TYR A 74 -14.09 7.09 -11.82
CA TYR A 74 -14.20 8.45 -12.32
C TYR A 74 -15.57 9.03 -11.96
N PHE A 75 -15.59 10.11 -11.20
CA PHE A 75 -16.82 10.80 -10.87
C PHE A 75 -17.35 11.57 -12.08
N LYS A 76 -18.65 11.41 -12.33
CA LYS A 76 -19.33 12.14 -13.42
C LYS A 76 -19.83 13.52 -12.98
N LYS A 77 -20.05 13.71 -11.68
CA LYS A 77 -20.61 14.94 -11.10
C LYS A 77 -19.89 15.32 -9.82
N LEU A 78 -19.62 16.59 -9.64
CA LEU A 78 -18.96 17.17 -8.46
C LEU A 78 -19.73 16.90 -7.15
N GLN A 79 -21.07 16.96 -7.21
CA GLN A 79 -21.93 16.69 -6.05
C GLN A 79 -21.83 15.24 -5.59
N GLU A 80 -21.81 14.29 -6.54
CA GLU A 80 -21.63 12.86 -6.27
C GLU A 80 -20.29 12.63 -5.57
N LYS A 81 -19.20 13.22 -6.09
CA LYS A 81 -17.87 13.16 -5.51
C LYS A 81 -17.83 13.63 -4.06
N GLN A 82 -18.38 14.83 -3.79
CA GLN A 82 -18.37 15.40 -2.44
C GLN A 82 -19.16 14.54 -1.45
N THR A 83 -20.28 13.99 -1.87
CA THR A 83 -21.10 13.13 -1.03
C THR A 83 -20.41 11.81 -0.76
N PHE A 84 -19.82 11.19 -1.78
CA PHE A 84 -19.12 9.93 -1.68
C PHE A 84 -17.87 10.03 -0.78
N LEU A 85 -17.04 11.08 -0.97
CA LEU A 85 -15.83 11.28 -0.17
C LEU A 85 -16.11 11.55 1.31
N LYS A 86 -17.27 12.12 1.65
CA LYS A 86 -17.69 12.27 3.05
C LYS A 86 -18.08 10.96 3.72
N GLN A 87 -18.46 9.95 2.92
CA GLN A 87 -18.97 8.68 3.41
C GLN A 87 -17.95 7.55 3.36
N ILE A 88 -16.83 7.71 2.63
CA ILE A 88 -15.82 6.67 2.49
C ILE A 88 -14.59 6.99 3.34
N GLU A 89 -14.19 6.01 4.13
CA GLU A 89 -12.97 6.07 4.95
C GLU A 89 -12.17 4.77 4.84
N ILE A 90 -10.92 4.80 5.28
CA ILE A 90 -10.10 3.59 5.39
C ILE A 90 -10.79 2.64 6.40
N GLY A 91 -10.99 1.37 5.98
CA GLY A 91 -11.74 0.40 6.75
C GLY A 91 -13.19 0.22 6.31
N THR A 92 -13.72 1.09 5.44
CA THR A 92 -15.05 0.94 4.87
C THR A 92 -15.11 -0.31 3.99
N LYS A 93 -16.16 -1.11 4.15
CA LYS A 93 -16.46 -2.25 3.28
C LYS A 93 -17.31 -1.77 2.11
N ILE A 94 -16.85 -2.00 0.91
CA ILE A 94 -17.51 -1.56 -0.33
C ILE A 94 -17.77 -2.73 -1.26
N LYS A 95 -18.82 -2.60 -2.06
CA LYS A 95 -19.12 -3.43 -3.22
C LYS A 95 -18.81 -2.62 -4.48
N ILE A 96 -18.08 -3.22 -5.40
CA ILE A 96 -17.65 -2.61 -6.64
C ILE A 96 -18.21 -3.44 -7.78
N ILE A 97 -18.79 -2.77 -8.76
CA ILE A 97 -19.18 -3.35 -10.04
C ILE A 97 -18.27 -2.72 -11.09
N GLY A 98 -17.60 -3.55 -11.89
CA GLY A 98 -16.66 -3.08 -12.89
C GLY A 98 -15.93 -4.21 -13.58
N THR A 99 -14.90 -3.86 -14.35
CA THR A 99 -14.11 -4.79 -15.16
C THR A 99 -12.71 -4.95 -14.58
N LEU A 100 -12.21 -6.18 -14.63
CA LEU A 100 -10.84 -6.53 -14.28
C LEU A 100 -9.92 -6.36 -15.49
N ASN A 101 -8.87 -5.59 -15.28
CA ASN A 101 -7.85 -5.35 -16.29
C ASN A 101 -6.48 -5.77 -15.77
N GLN A 102 -5.68 -6.40 -16.61
CA GLN A 102 -4.29 -6.64 -16.28
C GLN A 102 -3.47 -5.35 -16.43
N PRO A 103 -2.53 -5.07 -15.50
CA PRO A 103 -1.62 -3.95 -15.69
C PRO A 103 -0.82 -4.10 -16.97
N ALA A 104 -0.69 -3.02 -17.73
CA ALA A 104 0.12 -3.00 -18.94
C ALA A 104 1.60 -3.26 -18.61
N GLY A 105 2.24 -4.11 -19.38
CA GLY A 105 3.68 -4.31 -19.32
C GLY A 105 4.42 -3.21 -20.09
N ASN A 106 5.72 -3.07 -19.84
CA ASN A 106 6.54 -2.15 -20.60
C ASN A 106 6.78 -2.64 -22.01
N THR A 107 6.65 -1.73 -22.95
CA THR A 107 7.06 -1.95 -24.37
C THR A 107 8.50 -1.47 -24.62
N ILE A 108 9.04 -0.61 -23.76
CA ILE A 108 10.38 -0.04 -23.91
C ILE A 108 11.31 -0.64 -22.83
N PRO A 109 12.50 -1.16 -23.22
CA PRO A 109 13.48 -1.66 -22.27
C PRO A 109 13.98 -0.56 -21.31
N ASN A 110 14.36 -0.96 -20.09
CA ASN A 110 14.96 -0.08 -19.07
C ASN A 110 14.08 1.06 -18.53
N ILE A 111 12.77 1.07 -18.80
CA ILE A 111 11.82 1.98 -18.17
C ILE A 111 11.13 1.28 -17.00
N PHE A 112 10.66 2.08 -16.04
CA PHE A 112 9.90 1.59 -14.87
C PHE A 112 8.76 0.67 -15.30
N ASN A 113 8.81 -0.59 -14.87
CA ASN A 113 7.78 -1.58 -15.18
C ASN A 113 6.69 -1.60 -14.10
N TYR A 114 5.58 -0.94 -14.40
CA TYR A 114 4.44 -0.84 -13.48
C TYR A 114 3.83 -2.20 -13.14
N LYS A 115 3.71 -3.11 -14.12
CA LYS A 115 3.22 -4.47 -13.91
C LYS A 115 4.07 -5.24 -12.91
N GLU A 116 5.40 -5.20 -13.06
CA GLU A 116 6.33 -5.84 -12.13
C GLU A 116 6.29 -5.20 -10.73
N TYR A 117 6.20 -3.89 -10.67
CA TYR A 117 6.05 -3.16 -9.41
C TYR A 117 4.79 -3.60 -8.66
N LEU A 118 3.65 -3.68 -9.36
CA LEU A 118 2.38 -4.15 -8.78
C LEU A 118 2.46 -5.62 -8.36
N LYS A 119 3.07 -6.48 -9.18
CA LYS A 119 3.29 -7.89 -8.86
C LYS A 119 4.08 -8.06 -7.55
N ARG A 120 5.12 -7.26 -7.33
CA ARG A 120 5.88 -7.24 -6.06
C ARG A 120 5.00 -6.84 -4.86
N LYS A 121 4.00 -5.99 -5.08
CA LYS A 121 2.99 -5.63 -4.08
C LYS A 121 1.84 -6.64 -3.97
N ARG A 122 1.90 -7.73 -4.75
CA ARG A 122 0.85 -8.76 -4.86
C ARG A 122 -0.48 -8.21 -5.36
N ILE A 123 -0.40 -7.28 -6.31
CA ILE A 123 -1.52 -6.71 -7.04
C ILE A 123 -1.37 -7.20 -8.47
N PHE A 124 -2.26 -8.08 -8.90
CA PHE A 124 -2.19 -8.72 -10.22
C PHE A 124 -3.19 -8.11 -11.19
N PHE A 125 -4.26 -7.50 -10.67
CA PHE A 125 -5.31 -6.88 -11.45
C PHE A 125 -5.64 -5.48 -10.95
N LEU A 126 -6.10 -4.66 -11.90
CA LEU A 126 -6.70 -3.35 -11.69
C LEU A 126 -8.19 -3.50 -11.97
N VAL A 127 -9.03 -2.86 -11.19
CA VAL A 127 -10.48 -2.81 -11.40
C VAL A 127 -10.84 -1.44 -11.94
N GLN A 128 -11.43 -1.39 -13.13
CA GLN A 128 -12.11 -0.21 -13.62
C GLN A 128 -13.55 -0.26 -13.11
N ALA A 129 -13.87 0.56 -12.12
CA ALA A 129 -15.19 0.56 -11.51
C ALA A 129 -16.19 1.42 -12.30
N ASP A 130 -17.36 0.84 -12.55
CA ASP A 130 -18.51 1.53 -13.10
C ASP A 130 -19.41 2.07 -11.98
N LYS A 131 -19.51 1.34 -10.86
CA LYS A 131 -20.31 1.69 -9.69
C LYS A 131 -19.62 1.21 -8.41
N ILE A 132 -19.70 2.04 -7.38
CA ILE A 132 -19.24 1.69 -6.03
C ILE A 132 -20.39 1.91 -5.05
N GLU A 133 -20.66 0.91 -4.22
CA GLU A 133 -21.66 0.94 -3.17
C GLU A 133 -21.00 0.73 -1.80
N ILE A 134 -21.33 1.57 -0.84
CA ILE A 134 -20.84 1.46 0.53
C ILE A 134 -21.75 0.48 1.27
N LEU A 135 -21.20 -0.64 1.76
CA LEU A 135 -21.98 -1.67 2.44
C LEU A 135 -22.01 -1.46 3.96
N SER A 136 -20.86 -1.25 4.56
CA SER A 136 -20.74 -1.09 6.01
C SER A 136 -19.38 -0.51 6.40
N TYR A 137 -19.32 0.10 7.58
CA TYR A 137 -18.06 0.47 8.21
C TYR A 137 -17.55 -0.70 9.05
N ARG A 138 -16.33 -1.16 8.79
CA ARG A 138 -15.71 -2.18 9.63
C ARG A 138 -15.09 -1.49 10.84
N GLN A 139 -15.64 -1.71 12.01
CA GLN A 139 -15.10 -1.25 13.28
C GLN A 139 -13.88 -2.09 13.70
N ASN A 140 -12.74 -1.83 13.06
CA ASN A 140 -11.46 -2.36 13.52
C ASN A 140 -10.71 -1.22 14.22
N LEU A 141 -10.31 -1.44 15.46
CA LEU A 141 -9.57 -0.46 16.27
C LEU A 141 -8.37 0.13 15.52
N PHE A 142 -7.65 -0.67 14.75
CA PHE A 142 -6.51 -0.21 13.96
C PHE A 142 -6.92 0.86 12.92
N TYR A 143 -8.01 0.64 12.19
CA TYR A 143 -8.50 1.61 11.20
C TYR A 143 -9.06 2.86 11.88
N GLN A 144 -9.73 2.72 13.01
CA GLN A 144 -10.19 3.88 13.79
C GLN A 144 -9.04 4.76 14.26
N VAL A 145 -8.00 4.16 14.87
CA VAL A 145 -6.80 4.88 15.29
C VAL A 145 -6.11 5.55 14.10
N LYS A 146 -5.95 4.84 12.98
CA LYS A 146 -5.36 5.41 11.76
C LYS A 146 -6.17 6.61 11.26
N ASN A 147 -7.49 6.51 11.19
CA ASN A 147 -8.35 7.60 10.73
C ASN A 147 -8.30 8.80 11.69
N ILE A 148 -8.30 8.57 13.01
CA ILE A 148 -8.14 9.65 14.00
C ILE A 148 -6.80 10.36 13.81
N MET A 149 -5.71 9.62 13.62
CA MET A 149 -4.38 10.20 13.37
C MET A 149 -4.36 11.01 12.08
N LEU A 150 -4.87 10.46 10.98
CA LEU A 150 -4.97 11.15 9.70
C LEU A 150 -5.76 12.46 9.83
N ASN A 151 -6.94 12.40 10.43
CA ASN A 151 -7.80 13.58 10.62
C ASN A 151 -7.15 14.66 11.49
N ARG A 152 -6.33 14.29 12.48
CA ARG A 152 -5.58 15.25 13.31
C ARG A 152 -4.43 15.88 12.54
N ILE A 153 -3.67 15.06 11.80
CA ILE A 153 -2.53 15.52 10.99
C ILE A 153 -3.01 16.48 9.90
N ASP A 154 -4.07 16.13 9.18
CA ASP A 154 -4.61 16.93 8.08
C ASP A 154 -5.18 18.30 8.52
N LYS A 155 -5.55 18.44 9.81
CA LYS A 155 -5.91 19.74 10.40
C LYS A 155 -4.70 20.65 10.63
N ILE A 156 -3.53 20.07 10.92
CA ILE A 156 -2.29 20.79 11.22
C ILE A 156 -1.50 21.08 9.94
N ASP A 157 -1.40 20.09 9.07
CA ASP A 157 -0.62 20.14 7.84
C ASP A 157 -1.43 19.68 6.63
N LYS A 158 -1.83 20.63 5.81
CA LYS A 158 -2.54 20.38 4.54
C LYS A 158 -1.60 20.02 3.39
N THR A 159 -0.29 20.20 3.56
CA THR A 159 0.72 19.96 2.53
C THR A 159 1.13 18.50 2.42
N GLY A 160 0.84 17.70 3.45
CA GLY A 160 1.10 16.27 3.50
C GLY A 160 2.50 15.90 4.00
N TYR A 161 3.32 16.84 4.44
CA TYR A 161 4.64 16.55 4.99
C TYR A 161 4.56 15.73 6.28
N LEU A 162 3.77 16.18 7.26
CA LEU A 162 3.60 15.46 8.53
C LEU A 162 3.01 14.07 8.31
N ARG A 163 2.05 13.94 7.39
CA ARG A 163 1.45 12.67 7.04
C ARG A 163 2.48 11.71 6.44
N THR A 164 3.35 12.21 5.57
CA THR A 164 4.45 11.44 4.98
C THR A 164 5.49 11.06 6.02
N PHE A 165 5.89 11.97 6.90
CA PHE A 165 6.89 11.71 7.95
C PHE A 165 6.37 10.76 9.03
N ILE A 166 5.13 10.91 9.49
CA ILE A 166 4.59 10.15 10.62
C ILE A 166 4.05 8.80 10.15
N LEU A 167 3.32 8.76 9.05
CA LEU A 167 2.58 7.57 8.60
C LEU A 167 3.19 6.92 7.34
N GLY A 168 4.20 7.53 6.74
CA GLY A 168 4.76 7.10 5.45
C GLY A 168 3.78 7.27 4.28
N ASP A 169 2.70 8.00 4.49
CA ASP A 169 1.62 8.17 3.50
C ASP A 169 1.87 9.43 2.66
N LYS A 170 2.18 9.22 1.38
CA LYS A 170 2.53 10.25 0.39
C LYS A 170 1.35 10.68 -0.48
N THR A 171 0.13 10.23 -0.16
CA THR A 171 -1.04 10.38 -1.05
C THR A 171 -1.44 11.83 -1.29
N ILE A 172 -1.24 12.72 -0.33
CA ILE A 172 -1.58 14.15 -0.44
C ILE A 172 -0.41 14.98 -1.01
N MET A 173 0.81 14.45 -0.98
CA MET A 173 1.99 15.20 -1.41
C MET A 173 1.96 15.49 -2.91
N ASN A 174 2.25 16.73 -3.31
CA ASN A 174 2.33 17.09 -4.71
C ASN A 174 3.47 16.33 -5.41
N GLN A 175 3.20 15.78 -6.59
CA GLN A 175 4.16 15.02 -7.39
C GLN A 175 5.40 15.87 -7.75
N GLU A 176 5.22 17.15 -8.04
CA GLU A 176 6.34 18.07 -8.30
C GLU A 176 7.29 18.17 -7.09
N THR A 177 6.72 18.25 -5.89
CA THR A 177 7.51 18.25 -4.65
C THR A 177 8.25 16.93 -4.48
N ILE A 178 7.58 15.80 -4.73
CA ILE A 178 8.20 14.47 -4.66
C ILE A 178 9.38 14.38 -5.64
N SER A 179 9.20 14.83 -6.89
CA SER A 179 10.26 14.83 -7.91
C SER A 179 11.46 15.67 -7.47
N LYS A 180 11.24 16.88 -6.96
CA LYS A 180 12.31 17.75 -6.44
C LYS A 180 13.11 17.09 -5.32
N TYR A 181 12.44 16.39 -4.40
CA TYR A 181 13.13 15.64 -3.34
C TYR A 181 13.91 14.44 -3.88
N GLN A 182 13.41 13.77 -4.92
CA GLN A 182 14.11 12.68 -5.61
C GLN A 182 15.35 13.18 -6.35
N GLU A 183 15.24 14.25 -7.11
CA GLU A 183 16.34 14.89 -7.85
C GLU A 183 17.45 15.34 -6.92
N ASN A 184 17.11 15.88 -5.75
CA ASN A 184 18.09 16.29 -4.74
C ASN A 184 18.62 15.14 -3.86
N GLY A 185 18.20 13.89 -4.12
CA GLY A 185 18.69 12.71 -3.41
C GLY A 185 18.23 12.59 -1.94
N ILE A 186 17.38 13.50 -1.45
CA ILE A 186 16.94 13.54 -0.04
C ILE A 186 15.62 12.84 0.21
N PHE A 187 15.04 12.24 -0.82
CA PHE A 187 13.75 11.52 -0.72
C PHE A 187 13.77 10.35 0.29
N HIS A 188 14.94 9.77 0.53
CA HIS A 188 15.11 8.70 1.51
C HIS A 188 14.76 9.12 2.95
N LEU A 189 14.85 10.43 3.28
CA LEU A 189 14.47 10.94 4.60
C LEU A 189 13.00 10.66 4.91
N PHE A 190 12.12 10.72 3.92
CA PHE A 190 10.69 10.38 4.09
C PHE A 190 10.45 8.88 4.34
N SER A 191 11.37 8.02 3.91
CA SER A 191 11.25 6.58 4.15
C SER A 191 11.79 6.17 5.51
N ILE A 192 12.89 6.79 5.96
CA ILE A 192 13.54 6.49 7.24
C ILE A 192 12.68 6.96 8.41
N SER A 193 12.13 8.18 8.36
CA SER A 193 11.31 8.72 9.43
C SER A 193 10.02 7.91 9.65
N GLY A 194 9.32 7.55 8.58
CA GLY A 194 8.11 6.72 8.66
C GLY A 194 8.37 5.33 9.23
N MET A 195 9.51 4.73 8.93
CA MET A 195 9.90 3.41 9.45
C MET A 195 10.17 3.45 10.96
N HIS A 196 10.88 4.46 11.46
CA HIS A 196 11.18 4.60 12.89
C HIS A 196 9.93 4.80 13.72
N ILE A 197 8.99 5.62 13.26
CA ILE A 197 7.73 5.87 13.96
C ILE A 197 6.82 4.66 13.91
N SER A 198 6.75 3.97 12.75
CA SER A 198 6.01 2.72 12.64
C SER A 198 6.55 1.66 13.60
N PHE A 199 7.86 1.60 13.80
CA PHE A 199 8.48 0.68 14.75
C PHE A 199 8.10 1.01 16.20
N ILE A 200 8.09 2.29 16.57
CA ILE A 200 7.71 2.75 17.93
C ILE A 200 6.23 2.50 18.22
N VAL A 201 5.36 2.61 17.21
CA VAL A 201 3.90 2.41 17.36
C VAL A 201 3.52 0.93 17.35
N THR A 202 4.40 0.04 16.88
CA THR A 202 4.15 -1.42 16.79
C THR A 202 4.61 -2.18 18.04
N ILE A 203 5.35 -1.52 18.95
CA ILE A 203 5.72 -2.01 20.28
C ILE A 203 4.68 -1.58 21.29
#